data_97a4fceea27a04acffbdb2143f01073e
#
_entry.id   97a4fceea27a04acffbdb2143f01073e
#
_cell.length_a   1.000
_cell.length_b   1.000
_cell.length_c   1.000
_cell.angle_alpha   90.00
_cell.angle_beta   90.00
_cell.angle_gamma   90.00
#
_symmetry.space_group_name_H-M   'P 1'
#
loop_
_entity.id
_entity.type
_entity.pdbx_description
1 polymer ?
#
loop_
_entity_poly.entity_id
_entity_poly.type
_entity_poly.pdbx_seq_one_letter_code
_entity_poly.pdbx_strand_id
1 'polypeptide(L)'
;LPIWTAEETENMLNRTDIRRECHKGTFQKGEELSRRGSVRNLNWTKEKEDGFEVVSMKAGVNGSHGNLYEVKIKIDEDYREILEYECECPAFYNYAGLCKHCTAVLLTYLDMRKAGKTVSGAVPVSRAQIPSVRATTYGFDGILGQYMMRDKVNLMQQEILGKVRL
;
A
#
# COMPACT_ATOMS: atom_id res chain seq x y z
N LEU A 1 11.12 -11.94 -22.65
CA LEU A 1 12.41 -11.54 -22.01
C LEU A 1 12.16 -10.31 -21.15
N PRO A 2 12.56 -10.31 -19.88
CA PRO A 2 12.42 -9.11 -19.05
C PRO A 2 13.28 -7.99 -19.63
N ILE A 3 12.66 -6.84 -19.85
CA ILE A 3 13.29 -5.64 -20.44
C ILE A 3 14.13 -4.88 -19.39
N TRP A 4 14.21 -5.40 -18.17
CA TRP A 4 14.89 -4.74 -17.05
C TRP A 4 16.32 -5.28 -16.88
N THR A 5 17.29 -4.38 -16.82
CA THR A 5 18.66 -4.74 -16.48
C THR A 5 18.77 -5.07 -14.98
N ALA A 6 19.80 -5.82 -14.59
CA ALA A 6 20.02 -6.17 -13.19
C ALA A 6 20.18 -4.91 -12.29
N GLU A 7 20.74 -3.85 -12.82
CA GLU A 7 20.91 -2.57 -12.12
C GLU A 7 19.59 -1.84 -11.85
N GLU A 8 18.62 -1.93 -12.77
CA GLU A 8 17.30 -1.31 -12.59
C GLU A 8 16.49 -2.04 -11.51
N THR A 9 16.68 -3.34 -11.32
CA THR A 9 15.99 -4.10 -10.27
C THR A 9 16.52 -3.83 -8.86
N GLU A 10 17.76 -3.39 -8.71
CA GLU A 10 18.34 -3.08 -7.39
C GLU A 10 17.81 -1.77 -6.81
N ASN A 11 17.37 -0.86 -7.66
CA ASN A 11 16.87 0.46 -7.24
C ASN A 11 15.35 0.52 -7.01
N MET A 12 14.65 -0.59 -7.16
CA MET A 12 13.19 -0.66 -6.98
C MET A 12 12.80 -1.20 -5.61
N LEU A 13 11.56 -0.90 -5.17
CA LEU A 13 10.97 -1.44 -3.94
C LEU A 13 11.19 -2.95 -3.84
N ASN A 14 11.67 -3.43 -2.71
CA ASN A 14 11.99 -4.84 -2.48
C ASN A 14 11.38 -5.38 -1.17
N ARG A 15 11.57 -6.68 -0.95
CA ARG A 15 11.01 -7.38 0.23
C ARG A 15 11.51 -6.83 1.57
N THR A 16 12.75 -6.32 1.61
CA THR A 16 13.34 -5.74 2.83
C THR A 16 12.66 -4.42 3.19
N ASP A 17 12.35 -3.60 2.19
CA ASP A 17 11.64 -2.33 2.39
C ASP A 17 10.25 -2.59 2.95
N ILE A 18 9.50 -3.53 2.35
CA ILE A 18 8.17 -3.94 2.84
C ILE A 18 8.26 -4.47 4.29
N ARG A 19 9.26 -5.29 4.59
CA ARG A 19 9.43 -5.85 5.95
C ARG A 19 9.67 -4.76 6.99
N ARG A 20 10.37 -3.69 6.64
CA ARG A 20 10.64 -2.56 7.53
C ARG A 20 9.37 -1.82 7.94
N GLU A 21 8.40 -1.73 7.02
CA GLU A 21 7.11 -1.08 7.27
C GLU A 21 6.09 -2.00 7.98
N CYS A 22 6.41 -3.28 8.14
CA CYS A 22 5.54 -4.26 8.79
C CYS A 22 5.77 -4.32 10.29
N HIS A 23 4.67 -4.47 11.04
CA HIS A 23 4.76 -4.87 12.45
C HIS A 23 5.31 -6.30 12.57
N LYS A 24 5.93 -6.60 13.72
CA LYS A 24 6.53 -7.93 14.01
C LYS A 24 5.52 -9.06 13.77
N GLY A 25 5.91 -10.02 12.95
CA GLY A 25 5.08 -11.18 12.58
C GLY A 25 4.06 -10.93 11.46
N THR A 26 3.79 -9.68 11.10
CA THR A 26 2.85 -9.33 10.02
C THR A 26 3.41 -9.70 8.65
N PHE A 27 4.70 -9.52 8.45
CA PHE A 27 5.37 -9.85 7.19
C PHE A 27 5.19 -11.34 6.82
N GLN A 28 5.44 -12.25 7.76
CA GLN A 28 5.31 -13.69 7.54
C GLN A 28 3.87 -14.10 7.21
N LYS A 29 2.88 -13.50 7.90
CA LYS A 29 1.46 -13.72 7.59
C LYS A 29 1.06 -13.20 6.22
N GLY A 30 1.60 -12.06 5.81
CA GLY A 30 1.40 -11.51 4.47
C GLY A 30 2.06 -12.38 3.39
N GLU A 31 3.27 -12.86 3.64
CA GLU A 31 3.97 -13.79 2.75
C GLU A 31 3.19 -15.10 2.55
N GLU A 32 2.62 -15.64 3.62
CA GLU A 32 1.78 -16.84 3.53
C GLU A 32 0.51 -16.60 2.70
N LEU A 33 -0.17 -15.46 2.89
CA LEU A 33 -1.34 -15.09 2.09
C LEU A 33 -1.00 -14.93 0.61
N SER A 34 0.11 -14.29 0.28
CA SER A 34 0.59 -14.15 -1.09
C SER A 34 0.86 -15.53 -1.71
N ARG A 35 1.61 -16.38 -1.02
CA ARG A 35 1.96 -17.74 -1.49
C ARG A 35 0.73 -18.65 -1.69
N ARG A 36 -0.29 -18.51 -0.86
CA ARG A 36 -1.56 -19.26 -0.98
C ARG A 36 -2.46 -18.75 -2.10
N GLY A 37 -2.09 -17.66 -2.78
CA GLY A 37 -2.92 -17.03 -3.81
C GLY A 37 -4.17 -16.38 -3.24
N SER A 38 -4.10 -15.84 -2.01
CA SER A 38 -5.23 -15.15 -1.38
C SER A 38 -5.50 -13.78 -1.98
N VAL A 39 -4.54 -13.22 -2.73
CA VAL A 39 -4.67 -11.94 -3.43
C VAL A 39 -5.45 -12.16 -4.73
N ARG A 40 -6.54 -11.44 -4.90
CA ARG A 40 -7.45 -11.52 -6.04
C ARG A 40 -7.48 -10.21 -6.80
N ASN A 41 -7.57 -10.32 -8.14
CA ASN A 41 -7.78 -9.17 -9.02
C ASN A 41 -6.80 -8.02 -8.78
N LEU A 42 -5.52 -8.34 -8.57
CA LEU A 42 -4.49 -7.33 -8.43
C LEU A 42 -4.31 -6.58 -9.76
N ASN A 43 -4.63 -5.30 -9.72
CA ASN A 43 -4.43 -4.36 -10.83
C ASN A 43 -3.53 -3.22 -10.35
N TRP A 44 -2.65 -2.75 -11.21
CA TRP A 44 -1.83 -1.57 -10.93
C TRP A 44 -1.66 -0.70 -12.16
N THR A 45 -1.50 0.58 -11.94
CA THR A 45 -1.21 1.60 -12.95
C THR A 45 0.06 2.32 -12.56
N LYS A 46 0.86 2.70 -13.56
CA LYS A 46 2.02 3.57 -13.38
C LYS A 46 1.67 4.95 -13.91
N GLU A 47 1.86 5.94 -13.08
CA GLU A 47 1.59 7.33 -13.38
C GLU A 47 2.81 8.19 -12.99
N LYS A 48 3.03 9.27 -13.70
CA LYS A 48 4.03 10.26 -13.29
C LYS A 48 3.34 11.38 -12.54
N GLU A 49 3.61 11.50 -11.25
CA GLU A 49 3.18 12.61 -10.42
C GLU A 49 4.40 13.46 -10.06
N ASP A 50 4.37 14.74 -10.36
CA ASP A 50 5.45 15.71 -10.06
C ASP A 50 6.87 15.29 -10.49
N GLY A 51 6.96 14.46 -11.54
CA GLY A 51 8.23 13.96 -12.07
C GLY A 51 8.67 12.61 -11.52
N PHE A 52 7.96 12.04 -10.57
CA PHE A 52 8.22 10.73 -9.96
C PHE A 52 7.34 9.64 -10.56
N GLU A 53 7.84 8.42 -10.63
CA GLU A 53 7.07 7.27 -11.09
C GLU A 53 6.32 6.64 -9.93
N VAL A 54 5.01 6.89 -9.88
CA VAL A 54 4.10 6.37 -8.85
C VAL A 54 3.33 5.19 -9.37
N VAL A 55 3.29 4.10 -8.60
CA VAL A 55 2.47 2.92 -8.88
C VAL A 55 1.30 2.88 -7.92
N SER A 56 0.10 2.96 -8.47
CA SER A 56 -1.16 2.80 -7.73
C SER A 56 -1.70 1.40 -7.97
N MET A 57 -1.95 0.66 -6.91
CA MET A 57 -2.46 -0.72 -6.99
C MET A 57 -3.72 -0.93 -6.16
N LYS A 58 -4.58 -1.81 -6.67
CA LYS A 58 -5.83 -2.22 -6.03
C LYS A 58 -5.99 -3.73 -6.14
N ALA A 59 -6.38 -4.37 -5.04
CA ALA A 59 -6.65 -5.81 -5.01
C ALA A 59 -7.69 -6.16 -3.94
N GLY A 60 -8.29 -7.34 -4.07
CA GLY A 60 -9.03 -7.98 -3.00
C GLY A 60 -8.18 -9.06 -2.32
N VAL A 61 -8.23 -9.17 -1.00
CA VAL A 61 -7.50 -10.21 -0.26
C VAL A 61 -8.44 -11.02 0.59
N ASN A 62 -8.42 -12.34 0.41
CA ASN A 62 -9.19 -13.24 1.25
C ASN A 62 -8.59 -13.31 2.66
N GLY A 63 -9.37 -12.91 3.65
CA GLY A 63 -9.01 -13.00 5.07
C GLY A 63 -9.25 -14.40 5.64
N SER A 64 -8.86 -14.57 6.92
CA SER A 64 -8.90 -15.87 7.61
C SER A 64 -10.31 -16.48 7.79
N HIS A 65 -11.36 -15.68 7.71
CA HIS A 65 -12.76 -16.09 7.92
C HIS A 65 -13.61 -15.97 6.65
N GLY A 66 -12.98 -16.03 5.47
CA GLY A 66 -13.69 -15.93 4.20
C GLY A 66 -14.11 -14.51 3.81
N ASN A 67 -13.80 -13.51 4.60
CA ASN A 67 -14.04 -12.11 4.25
C ASN A 67 -13.09 -11.69 3.15
N LEU A 68 -13.58 -10.96 2.17
CA LEU A 68 -12.77 -10.32 1.15
C LEU A 68 -12.55 -8.85 1.56
N TYR A 69 -11.30 -8.46 1.73
CA TYR A 69 -10.93 -7.08 2.07
C TYR A 69 -10.38 -6.37 0.84
N GLU A 70 -10.89 -5.18 0.55
CA GLU A 70 -10.31 -4.31 -0.45
C GLU A 70 -9.02 -3.68 0.09
N VAL A 71 -7.99 -3.69 -0.73
CA VAL A 71 -6.67 -3.11 -0.44
C VAL A 71 -6.31 -2.15 -1.55
N LYS A 72 -5.87 -0.94 -1.19
CA LYS A 72 -5.31 0.06 -2.09
C LYS A 72 -3.95 0.48 -1.58
N ILE A 73 -2.98 0.58 -2.48
CA ILE A 73 -1.62 0.95 -2.12
C ILE A 73 -1.04 1.85 -3.21
N LYS A 74 -0.28 2.85 -2.80
CA LYS A 74 0.46 3.75 -3.67
C LYS A 74 1.94 3.72 -3.26
N ILE A 75 2.81 3.48 -4.21
CA ILE A 75 4.26 3.40 -3.98
C ILE A 75 5.01 4.33 -4.93
N ASP A 76 6.11 4.85 -4.46
CA ASP A 76 7.14 5.48 -5.28
C ASP A 76 8.24 4.44 -5.54
N GLU A 77 8.40 4.04 -6.80
CA GLU A 77 9.41 3.04 -7.15
C GLU A 77 10.83 3.65 -7.16
N ASP A 78 10.97 4.91 -7.53
CA ASP A 78 12.28 5.58 -7.60
C ASP A 78 12.91 5.78 -6.23
N TYR A 79 12.10 6.09 -5.22
CA TYR A 79 12.54 6.26 -3.84
C TYR A 79 12.34 5.02 -2.96
N ARG A 80 11.76 3.96 -3.49
CA ARG A 80 11.47 2.70 -2.77
C ARG A 80 10.60 2.93 -1.54
N GLU A 81 9.64 3.84 -1.65
CA GLU A 81 8.79 4.29 -0.55
C GLU A 81 7.34 3.88 -0.76
N ILE A 82 6.67 3.49 0.33
CA ILE A 82 5.23 3.25 0.35
C ILE A 82 4.56 4.55 0.77
N LEU A 83 3.94 5.23 -0.21
CA LEU A 83 3.35 6.55 0.00
C LEU A 83 2.03 6.48 0.77
N GLU A 84 1.14 5.58 0.32
CA GLU A 84 -0.19 5.42 0.87
C GLU A 84 -0.57 3.95 0.89
N TYR A 85 -1.33 3.53 1.88
CA TYR A 85 -1.92 2.21 1.93
C TYR A 85 -3.22 2.21 2.72
N GLU A 86 -4.18 1.42 2.27
CA GLU A 86 -5.53 1.33 2.81
C GLU A 86 -6.01 -0.12 2.79
N CYS A 87 -6.65 -0.57 3.86
CA CYS A 87 -7.24 -1.90 3.95
C CYS A 87 -8.48 -1.87 4.84
N GLU A 88 -9.54 -2.56 4.43
CA GLU A 88 -10.80 -2.64 5.19
C GLU A 88 -10.73 -3.59 6.39
N CYS A 89 -9.60 -4.21 6.68
CA CYS A 89 -9.49 -5.16 7.79
C CYS A 89 -9.44 -4.46 9.15
N PRO A 90 -9.97 -5.08 10.23
CA PRO A 90 -9.93 -4.48 11.56
C PRO A 90 -8.51 -4.18 12.08
N ALA A 91 -7.53 -5.00 11.69
CA ALA A 91 -6.15 -4.80 12.11
C ALA A 91 -5.54 -3.51 11.55
N PHE A 92 -5.99 -3.05 10.39
CA PHE A 92 -5.53 -1.81 9.78
C PHE A 92 -5.82 -0.59 10.66
N TYR A 93 -6.99 -0.58 11.31
CA TYR A 93 -7.39 0.53 12.18
C TYR A 93 -6.78 0.46 13.60
N ASN A 94 -6.37 -0.73 14.03
CA ASN A 94 -5.93 -0.97 15.41
C ASN A 94 -4.40 -0.92 15.57
N TYR A 95 -3.63 -1.08 14.51
CA TYR A 95 -2.18 -1.17 14.57
C TYR A 95 -1.52 -0.23 13.55
N ALA A 96 -0.39 0.34 13.93
CA ALA A 96 0.42 1.13 13.01
C ALA A 96 1.20 0.21 12.05
N GLY A 97 1.45 0.70 10.84
CA GLY A 97 2.19 -0.01 9.80
C GLY A 97 1.33 -0.92 8.93
N LEU A 98 1.98 -1.63 8.02
CA LEU A 98 1.31 -2.51 7.07
C LEU A 98 0.62 -3.68 7.76
N CYS A 99 -0.66 -3.89 7.46
CA CYS A 99 -1.35 -5.12 7.84
C CYS A 99 -0.92 -6.29 6.93
N LYS A 100 -1.25 -7.52 7.32
CA LYS A 100 -0.93 -8.74 6.54
C LYS A 100 -1.51 -8.71 5.12
N HIS A 101 -2.64 -8.05 4.90
CA HIS A 101 -3.29 -7.97 3.60
C HIS A 101 -2.56 -7.00 2.67
N CYS A 102 -2.19 -5.81 3.15
CA CYS A 102 -1.35 -4.88 2.40
C CYS A 102 0.01 -5.52 2.06
N THR A 103 0.62 -6.19 3.03
CA THR A 103 1.87 -6.93 2.82
C THR A 103 1.73 -7.99 1.73
N ALA A 104 0.63 -8.77 1.74
CA ALA A 104 0.37 -9.79 0.73
C ALA A 104 0.24 -9.20 -0.68
N VAL A 105 -0.45 -8.06 -0.82
CA VAL A 105 -0.59 -7.37 -2.10
C VAL A 105 0.76 -6.90 -2.63
N LEU A 106 1.56 -6.25 -1.79
CA LEU A 106 2.90 -5.78 -2.18
C LEU A 106 3.82 -6.94 -2.60
N LEU A 107 3.83 -8.03 -1.84
CA LEU A 107 4.64 -9.21 -2.18
C LEU A 107 4.18 -9.85 -3.49
N THR A 108 2.87 -9.97 -3.71
CA THR A 108 2.31 -10.48 -4.96
C THR A 108 2.68 -9.57 -6.14
N TYR A 109 2.63 -8.25 -5.95
CA TYR A 109 3.07 -7.29 -6.95
C TYR A 109 4.55 -7.49 -7.32
N LEU A 110 5.45 -7.64 -6.33
CA LEU A 110 6.86 -7.88 -6.57
C LEU A 110 7.09 -9.17 -7.38
N ASP A 111 6.38 -10.23 -7.05
CA ASP A 111 6.51 -11.52 -7.72
C ASP A 111 5.99 -11.45 -9.16
N MET A 112 4.85 -10.77 -9.39
CA MET A 112 4.30 -10.54 -10.73
C MET A 112 5.20 -9.65 -11.59
N ARG A 113 5.79 -8.60 -11.01
CA ARG A 113 6.75 -7.73 -11.68
C ARG A 113 7.99 -8.53 -12.13
N LYS A 114 8.58 -9.36 -11.26
CA LYS A 114 9.71 -10.24 -11.60
C LYS A 114 9.38 -11.22 -12.72
N ALA A 115 8.15 -11.70 -12.77
CA ALA A 115 7.67 -12.60 -13.82
C ALA A 115 7.39 -11.89 -15.16
N GLY A 116 7.63 -10.59 -15.26
CA GLY A 116 7.37 -9.80 -16.48
C GLY A 116 5.88 -9.68 -16.83
N LYS A 117 4.99 -9.91 -15.87
CA LYS A 117 3.56 -9.72 -16.04
C LYS A 117 3.23 -8.23 -15.96
N THR A 118 3.23 -7.57 -17.10
CA THR A 118 2.63 -6.25 -17.20
C THR A 118 1.12 -6.42 -17.27
N VAL A 119 0.41 -6.09 -16.20
CA VAL A 119 -1.04 -5.86 -16.30
C VAL A 119 -1.22 -4.46 -16.88
N SER A 120 -1.03 -4.36 -18.18
CA SER A 120 -1.45 -3.20 -18.95
C SER A 120 -2.96 -3.30 -19.15
N GLY A 121 -3.69 -2.84 -18.18
CA GLY A 121 -5.11 -2.58 -18.24
C GLY A 121 -5.35 -1.13 -17.93
N ALA A 122 -4.82 -0.23 -18.74
CA ALA A 122 -5.41 1.09 -18.86
C ALA A 122 -6.80 0.86 -19.48
N VAL A 123 -7.78 0.52 -18.65
CA VAL A 123 -9.16 0.74 -19.00
C VAL A 123 -9.29 2.26 -19.04
N PRO A 124 -9.53 2.88 -20.20
CA PRO A 124 -9.87 4.28 -20.22
C PRO A 124 -11.11 4.41 -19.34
N VAL A 125 -10.97 5.04 -18.19
CA VAL A 125 -12.11 5.40 -17.36
C VAL A 125 -12.91 6.38 -18.21
N SER A 126 -13.87 5.83 -18.93
CA SER A 126 -14.92 6.61 -19.58
C SER A 126 -15.54 7.46 -18.45
N ARG A 127 -15.43 8.77 -18.60
CA ARG A 127 -15.86 9.82 -17.65
C ARG A 127 -17.39 9.83 -17.40
N ALA A 128 -18.08 8.75 -17.69
CA ALA A 128 -19.51 8.64 -17.69
C ALA A 128 -20.05 7.52 -16.82
N GLN A 129 -19.59 7.40 -15.59
CA GLN A 129 -20.34 6.71 -14.54
C GLN A 129 -19.59 6.89 -13.21
N ILE A 130 -19.62 8.12 -12.68
CA ILE A 130 -19.54 8.31 -11.25
C ILE A 130 -20.96 7.99 -10.75
N PRO A 131 -21.23 6.82 -10.14
CA PRO A 131 -22.44 6.69 -9.36
C PRO A 131 -22.29 7.76 -8.27
N SER A 132 -23.28 8.62 -8.14
CA SER A 132 -23.37 9.56 -7.03
C SER A 132 -23.39 8.73 -5.75
N VAL A 133 -22.22 8.48 -5.21
CA VAL A 133 -22.09 7.89 -3.89
C VAL A 133 -22.64 8.96 -2.96
N ARG A 134 -23.83 8.72 -2.42
CA ARG A 134 -24.29 9.44 -1.24
C ARG A 134 -23.14 9.39 -0.26
N ALA A 135 -22.57 10.56 0.00
CA ALA A 135 -21.56 10.73 1.03
C ALA A 135 -22.17 10.23 2.36
N THR A 136 -21.90 8.99 2.68
CA THR A 136 -22.01 8.55 4.06
C THR A 136 -20.80 9.13 4.75
N THR A 137 -21.04 10.02 5.66
CA THR A 137 -20.13 10.89 6.41
C THR A 137 -19.02 10.14 7.18
N TYR A 138 -18.90 8.83 7.03
CA TYR A 138 -17.96 7.98 7.77
C TYR A 138 -16.62 7.71 7.06
N GLY A 139 -16.49 8.03 5.78
CA GLY A 139 -15.27 7.70 5.00
C GLY A 139 -14.18 8.77 5.06
N PHE A 140 -14.56 10.02 5.33
CA PHE A 140 -13.62 11.14 5.25
C PHE A 140 -12.88 11.42 6.58
N ASP A 141 -13.55 11.15 7.70
CA ASP A 141 -12.98 11.39 9.04
C ASP A 141 -11.88 10.40 9.42
N GLY A 142 -11.88 9.19 8.86
CA GLY A 142 -10.86 8.17 9.15
C GLY A 142 -9.48 8.53 8.57
N ILE A 143 -9.43 9.04 7.35
CA ILE A 143 -8.16 9.35 6.65
C ILE A 143 -7.57 10.64 7.22
N LEU A 144 -8.39 11.68 7.39
CA LEU A 144 -7.96 12.93 8.04
C LEU A 144 -7.58 12.72 9.51
N GLY A 145 -8.27 11.82 10.23
CA GLY A 145 -7.96 11.48 11.61
C GLY A 145 -6.60 10.83 11.79
N GLN A 146 -6.18 9.96 10.86
CA GLN A 146 -4.86 9.33 10.90
C GLN A 146 -3.73 10.30 10.55
N TYR A 147 -3.93 11.16 9.55
CA TYR A 147 -2.98 12.24 9.23
C TYR A 147 -2.84 13.23 10.39
N MET A 148 -3.94 13.67 10.99
CA MET A 148 -3.89 14.57 12.14
C MET A 148 -3.31 13.94 13.41
N MET A 149 -3.47 12.64 13.60
CA MET A 149 -2.85 11.93 14.73
C MET A 149 -1.32 11.82 14.54
N ARG A 150 -0.85 11.55 13.33
CA ARG A 150 0.60 11.52 13.01
C ARG A 150 1.25 12.88 13.22
N ASP A 151 0.61 13.94 12.76
CA ASP A 151 1.12 15.31 12.94
C ASP A 151 1.09 15.76 14.41
N LYS A 152 0.04 15.36 15.16
CA LYS A 152 -0.02 15.64 16.61
C LYS A 152 1.07 14.89 17.39
N VAL A 153 1.35 13.64 17.05
CA VAL A 153 2.42 12.87 17.70
C VAL A 153 3.79 13.48 17.38
N ASN A 154 4.02 13.90 16.13
CA ASN A 154 5.26 14.58 15.73
C ASN A 154 5.42 15.95 16.42
N LEU A 155 4.35 16.73 16.53
CA LEU A 155 4.36 18.01 17.24
C LEU A 155 4.61 17.82 18.73
N MET A 156 3.99 16.83 19.38
CA MET A 156 4.24 16.51 20.79
C MET A 156 5.67 16.02 21.04
N GLN A 157 6.25 15.24 20.12
CA GLN A 157 7.65 14.83 20.22
C GLN A 157 8.61 16.00 20.06
N GLN A 158 8.32 16.95 19.18
CA GLN A 158 9.13 18.17 19.02
C GLN A 158 9.04 19.09 20.25
N GLU A 159 7.87 19.21 20.88
CA GLU A 159 7.72 19.97 22.13
C GLU A 159 8.47 19.34 23.31
N ILE A 160 8.48 18.01 23.40
CA ILE A 160 9.23 17.29 24.44
C ILE A 160 10.74 17.46 24.23
N LEU A 161 11.22 17.36 23.00
CA LEU A 161 12.63 17.56 22.66
C LEU A 161 13.08 19.01 22.80
N GLY A 162 12.18 19.98 22.61
CA GLY A 162 12.44 21.40 22.85
C GLY A 162 12.56 21.78 24.30
N LYS A 163 11.94 21.03 25.22
CA LYS A 163 11.99 21.28 26.66
C LYS A 163 13.19 20.64 27.39
N VAL A 164 13.94 19.77 26.70
CA VAL A 164 15.13 19.09 27.26
C VAL A 164 16.43 19.85 26.97
N ARG A 165 16.37 21.02 26.32
CA ARG A 165 17.52 21.89 26.01
C ARG A 165 17.53 23.16 26.85
N LEU A 166 17.38 23.02 28.17
CA LEU A 166 17.73 24.05 29.13
C LEU A 166 18.61 23.45 30.23
#